data_2b1e5d85c0a56cc06111c0ccbacac1c3
#
_entry.id   2b1e5d85c0a56cc06111c0ccbacac1c3
#
_cell.length_a   1.000
_cell.length_b   1.000
_cell.length_c   1.000
_cell.angle_alpha   90.00
_cell.angle_beta   90.00
_cell.angle_gamma   90.00
#
_symmetry.space_group_name_H-M   'P 1'
#
loop_
_entity.id
_entity.type
_entity.pdbx_description
1 polymer ?
#
loop_
_entity_poly.entity_id
_entity_poly.type
_entity_poly.pdbx_seq_one_letter_code
_entity_poly.pdbx_strand_id
1 'polypeptide(L)'
;MFIWLFSIMLPVFNSTGDAFMAFKVGVLAHFIGGAVFIIGAFVVPKILKIVPAGALFGSLAGGAMAFLILQSMDGTLKMPLVGWLSLIVLFVIYLGKVNTKLPAALIAIVVGAGIAWATGSMSFTTVTDSLANLNFYIPNFTFWIFSGDVISNTIPFLPIVIVFSLNEVITGIQAVEQAKECGDTHFTTTKPLVLAGAASMVGALFGNPLAVGLYWGYPGWKKMGS
;
A
#
# COMPACT_ATOMS: atom_id res chain seq x y z
N MET A 1 3.70 -0.27 1.09
CA MET A 1 4.57 0.89 0.79
C MET A 1 5.47 1.25 1.97
N PHE A 2 4.95 1.71 3.12
CA PHE A 2 5.79 2.12 4.28
C PHE A 2 6.74 1.04 4.78
N ILE A 3 6.31 -0.23 4.80
CA ILE A 3 7.14 -1.35 5.25
C ILE A 3 8.39 -1.47 4.37
N TRP A 4 8.26 -1.43 3.05
CA TRP A 4 9.41 -1.48 2.13
C TRP A 4 10.35 -0.30 2.35
N LEU A 5 9.79 0.90 2.51
CA LEU A 5 10.57 2.11 2.77
C LEU A 5 11.35 2.01 4.09
N PHE A 6 10.67 1.72 5.19
CA PHE A 6 11.27 1.75 6.53
C PHE A 6 12.09 0.50 6.87
N SER A 7 11.70 -0.68 6.34
CA SER A 7 12.37 -1.93 6.70
C SER A 7 13.48 -2.34 5.72
N ILE A 8 13.53 -1.75 4.53
CA ILE A 8 14.52 -2.10 3.50
C ILE A 8 15.27 -0.85 3.03
N MET A 9 14.56 0.13 2.44
CA MET A 9 15.23 1.25 1.79
C MET A 9 15.95 2.17 2.78
N LEU A 10 15.31 2.52 3.90
CA LEU A 10 15.91 3.39 4.91
C LEU A 10 17.14 2.76 5.61
N PRO A 11 17.14 1.48 6.03
CA PRO A 11 18.35 0.81 6.52
C PRO A 11 19.48 0.79 5.50
N VAL A 12 19.20 0.55 4.22
CA VAL A 12 20.23 0.61 3.17
C VAL A 12 20.77 2.03 3.02
N PHE A 13 19.91 3.03 3.01
CA PHE A 13 20.34 4.44 2.98
C PHE A 13 21.21 4.78 4.19
N ASN A 14 20.82 4.38 5.39
CA ASN A 14 21.58 4.66 6.61
C ASN A 14 22.96 3.98 6.62
N SER A 15 23.11 2.83 5.96
CA SER A 15 24.37 2.09 5.89
C SER A 15 25.28 2.56 4.76
N THR A 16 24.72 2.98 3.63
CA THR A 16 25.49 3.34 2.43
C THR A 16 25.63 4.84 2.22
N GLY A 17 24.73 5.66 2.80
CA GLY A 17 24.62 7.10 2.50
C GLY A 17 24.08 7.40 1.10
N ASP A 18 23.76 6.37 0.30
CA ASP A 18 23.34 6.49 -1.10
C ASP A 18 21.83 6.21 -1.26
N ALA A 19 21.07 7.27 -1.49
CA ALA A 19 19.62 7.19 -1.71
C ALA A 19 19.27 6.41 -3.00
N PHE A 20 20.14 6.47 -4.01
CA PHE A 20 19.90 5.74 -5.25
C PHE A 20 20.16 4.25 -5.09
N MET A 21 21.16 3.85 -4.30
CA MET A 21 21.37 2.46 -3.92
C MET A 21 20.18 1.92 -3.10
N ALA A 22 19.69 2.69 -2.12
CA ALA A 22 18.50 2.33 -1.36
C ALA A 22 17.27 2.10 -2.26
N PHE A 23 17.07 2.98 -3.24
CA PHE A 23 16.01 2.84 -4.23
C PHE A 23 16.18 1.56 -5.07
N LYS A 24 17.39 1.29 -5.58
CA LYS A 24 17.70 0.10 -6.36
C LYS A 24 17.40 -1.19 -5.59
N VAL A 25 17.84 -1.25 -4.33
CA VAL A 25 17.57 -2.38 -3.44
C VAL A 25 16.06 -2.55 -3.20
N GLY A 26 15.33 -1.46 -3.00
CA GLY A 26 13.88 -1.48 -2.88
C GLY A 26 13.18 -2.05 -4.12
N VAL A 27 13.63 -1.66 -5.32
CA VAL A 27 13.09 -2.16 -6.59
C VAL A 27 13.40 -3.66 -6.78
N LEU A 28 14.64 -4.11 -6.51
CA LEU A 28 14.99 -5.52 -6.59
C LEU A 28 14.21 -6.35 -5.55
N ALA A 29 14.11 -5.87 -4.32
CA ALA A 29 13.33 -6.51 -3.27
C ALA A 29 11.86 -6.67 -3.71
N HIS A 30 11.31 -5.65 -4.37
CA HIS A 30 9.97 -5.70 -4.92
C HIS A 30 9.83 -6.72 -6.06
N PHE A 31 10.80 -6.81 -6.96
CA PHE A 31 10.84 -7.83 -8.02
C PHE A 31 10.82 -9.24 -7.42
N ILE A 32 11.68 -9.49 -6.41
CA ILE A 32 11.73 -10.76 -5.69
C ILE A 32 10.39 -11.03 -4.98
N GLY A 33 9.83 -10.00 -4.35
CA GLY A 33 8.52 -10.06 -3.72
C GLY A 33 7.42 -10.50 -4.68
N GLY A 34 7.41 -9.98 -5.91
CA GLY A 34 6.49 -10.38 -6.96
C GLY A 34 6.61 -11.87 -7.32
N ALA A 35 7.84 -12.39 -7.39
CA ALA A 35 8.09 -13.82 -7.62
C ALA A 35 7.58 -14.67 -6.45
N VAL A 36 7.85 -14.26 -5.20
CA VAL A 36 7.32 -14.92 -4.00
C VAL A 36 5.79 -14.89 -3.99
N PHE A 37 5.20 -13.79 -4.44
CA PHE A 37 3.75 -13.65 -4.55
C PHE A 37 3.15 -14.66 -5.53
N ILE A 38 3.76 -14.87 -6.70
CA ILE A 38 3.34 -15.88 -7.68
C ILE A 38 3.42 -17.29 -7.08
N ILE A 39 4.54 -17.64 -6.46
CA ILE A 39 4.73 -18.94 -5.80
C ILE A 39 3.69 -19.11 -4.68
N GLY A 40 3.51 -18.08 -3.86
CA GLY A 40 2.54 -18.03 -2.77
C GLY A 40 1.10 -18.25 -3.23
N ALA A 41 0.74 -17.76 -4.42
CA ALA A 41 -0.59 -17.95 -5.00
C ALA A 41 -0.98 -19.43 -5.18
N PHE A 42 -0.02 -20.32 -5.35
CA PHE A 42 -0.25 -21.77 -5.47
C PHE A 42 -0.11 -22.51 -4.14
N VAL A 43 0.73 -22.02 -3.24
CA VAL A 43 1.08 -22.69 -1.98
C VAL A 43 0.13 -22.30 -0.85
N VAL A 44 -0.11 -21.00 -0.67
CA VAL A 44 -0.89 -20.46 0.46
C VAL A 44 -2.34 -20.99 0.49
N PRO A 45 -3.08 -21.10 -0.61
CA PRO A 45 -4.43 -21.67 -0.59
C PRO A 45 -4.49 -23.12 -0.08
N LYS A 46 -3.38 -23.87 -0.22
CA LYS A 46 -3.27 -25.24 0.33
C LYS A 46 -3.02 -25.19 1.83
N ILE A 47 -2.18 -24.28 2.29
CA ILE A 47 -1.87 -24.07 3.72
C ILE A 47 -3.13 -23.63 4.46
N LEU A 48 -3.94 -22.74 3.86
CA LEU A 48 -5.21 -22.26 4.43
C LEU A 48 -6.22 -23.36 4.73
N LYS A 49 -6.11 -24.51 4.07
CA LYS A 49 -6.96 -25.67 4.39
C LYS A 49 -6.59 -26.34 5.71
N ILE A 50 -5.37 -26.13 6.19
CA ILE A 50 -4.81 -26.75 7.40
C ILE A 50 -4.80 -25.76 8.56
N VAL A 51 -4.51 -24.49 8.27
CA VAL A 51 -4.39 -23.42 9.28
C VAL A 51 -5.74 -22.73 9.46
N PRO A 52 -6.25 -22.58 10.68
CA PRO A 52 -7.50 -21.85 10.92
C PRO A 52 -7.42 -20.42 10.42
N ALA A 53 -8.44 -19.98 9.70
CA ALA A 53 -8.51 -18.63 9.13
C ALA A 53 -8.29 -17.53 10.19
N GLY A 54 -8.78 -17.73 11.41
CA GLY A 54 -8.60 -16.78 12.51
C GLY A 54 -7.13 -16.54 12.91
N ALA A 55 -6.27 -17.55 12.79
CA ALA A 55 -4.83 -17.40 13.09
C ALA A 55 -4.12 -16.50 12.06
N LEU A 56 -4.53 -16.57 10.80
CA LEU A 56 -3.98 -15.77 9.71
C LEU A 56 -4.56 -14.35 9.73
N PHE A 57 -5.84 -14.23 9.98
CA PHE A 57 -6.52 -12.93 10.00
C PHE A 57 -6.17 -12.11 11.24
N GLY A 58 -5.82 -12.76 12.36
CA GLY A 58 -5.37 -12.08 13.58
C GLY A 58 -4.09 -11.29 13.40
N SER A 59 -3.09 -11.85 12.72
CA SER A 59 -1.83 -11.17 12.42
C SER A 59 -2.05 -9.96 11.49
N LEU A 60 -2.96 -10.11 10.54
CA LEU A 60 -3.31 -9.07 9.59
C LEU A 60 -4.07 -7.93 10.24
N ALA A 61 -5.03 -8.24 11.12
CA ALA A 61 -5.76 -7.23 11.89
C ALA A 61 -4.80 -6.44 12.80
N GLY A 62 -3.83 -7.11 13.44
CA GLY A 62 -2.79 -6.45 14.23
C GLY A 62 -1.92 -5.51 13.39
N GLY A 63 -1.49 -5.95 12.22
CA GLY A 63 -0.75 -5.13 11.26
C GLY A 63 -1.57 -3.93 10.77
N ALA A 64 -2.82 -4.13 10.41
CA ALA A 64 -3.72 -3.05 10.00
C ALA A 64 -3.95 -2.03 11.14
N MET A 65 -4.15 -2.49 12.36
CA MET A 65 -4.26 -1.60 13.52
C MET A 65 -2.98 -0.79 13.74
N ALA A 66 -1.81 -1.43 13.72
CA ALA A 66 -0.55 -0.75 13.96
C ALA A 66 -0.21 0.26 12.85
N PHE A 67 -0.33 -0.14 11.59
CA PHE A 67 0.15 0.69 10.47
C PHE A 67 -0.92 1.62 9.88
N LEU A 68 -2.19 1.25 9.88
CA LEU A 68 -3.24 2.10 9.33
C LEU A 68 -3.88 2.99 10.39
N ILE A 69 -4.24 2.44 11.53
CA ILE A 69 -4.97 3.20 12.54
C ILE A 69 -4.02 4.07 13.36
N LEU A 70 -2.98 3.49 13.98
CA LEU A 70 -2.09 4.26 14.86
C LEU A 70 -1.32 5.33 14.09
N GLN A 71 -0.86 5.03 12.86
CA GLN A 71 -0.15 6.01 12.04
C GLN A 71 -1.08 7.13 11.56
N SER A 72 -2.32 6.82 11.22
CA SER A 72 -3.31 7.84 10.87
C SER A 72 -3.70 8.71 12.07
N MET A 73 -3.78 8.11 13.26
CA MET A 73 -3.97 8.85 14.51
C MET A 73 -2.80 9.79 14.81
N ASP A 74 -1.56 9.33 14.65
CA ASP A 74 -0.37 10.18 14.84
C ASP A 74 -0.41 11.39 13.90
N GLY A 75 -0.73 11.19 12.63
CA GLY A 75 -0.94 12.27 11.67
C GLY A 75 -2.04 13.25 12.07
N THR A 76 -3.16 12.72 12.59
CA THR A 76 -4.29 13.54 13.09
C THR A 76 -3.90 14.36 14.31
N LEU A 77 -3.11 13.79 15.22
CA LEU A 77 -2.64 14.47 16.43
C LEU A 77 -1.57 15.52 16.16
N LYS A 78 -0.78 15.39 15.12
CA LYS A 78 0.23 16.39 14.72
C LYS A 78 -0.39 17.70 14.24
N MET A 79 -1.58 17.63 13.64
CA MET A 79 -2.36 18.80 13.20
C MET A 79 -3.80 18.69 13.72
N PRO A 80 -4.04 18.88 15.02
CA PRO A 80 -5.31 18.51 15.66
C PRO A 80 -6.52 19.24 15.08
N LEU A 81 -6.40 20.53 14.74
CA LEU A 81 -7.51 21.28 14.14
C LEU A 81 -7.90 20.72 12.77
N VAL A 82 -6.92 20.43 11.92
CA VAL A 82 -7.18 19.85 10.59
C VAL A 82 -7.67 18.41 10.71
N GLY A 83 -6.98 17.60 11.50
CA GLY A 83 -7.27 16.17 11.64
C GLY A 83 -8.61 15.89 12.30
N TRP A 84 -8.88 16.46 13.48
CA TRP A 84 -10.12 16.21 14.20
C TRP A 84 -11.35 16.75 13.48
N LEU A 85 -11.29 17.95 12.90
CA LEU A 85 -12.44 18.48 12.17
C LEU A 85 -12.75 17.67 10.91
N SER A 86 -11.73 17.24 10.17
CA SER A 86 -11.92 16.33 9.03
C SER A 86 -12.52 14.99 9.46
N LEU A 87 -12.08 14.45 10.59
CA LEU A 87 -12.56 13.19 11.14
C LEU A 87 -14.00 13.31 11.63
N ILE A 88 -14.36 14.42 12.28
CA ILE A 88 -15.74 14.72 12.70
C ILE A 88 -16.67 14.78 11.49
N VAL A 89 -16.25 15.44 10.41
CA VAL A 89 -17.02 15.49 9.15
C VAL A 89 -17.27 14.08 8.60
N LEU A 90 -16.24 13.22 8.58
CA LEU A 90 -16.40 11.83 8.19
C LEU A 90 -17.40 11.09 9.07
N PHE A 91 -17.27 11.21 10.38
CA PHE A 91 -18.20 10.56 11.33
C PHE A 91 -19.64 11.06 11.17
N VAL A 92 -19.85 12.35 11.02
CA VAL A 92 -21.20 12.91 10.79
C VAL A 92 -21.81 12.34 9.51
N ILE A 93 -21.04 12.22 8.43
CA ILE A 93 -21.56 11.70 7.16
C ILE A 93 -21.81 10.19 7.25
N TYR A 94 -20.85 9.41 7.76
CA TYR A 94 -20.97 7.95 7.79
C TYR A 94 -21.95 7.45 8.88
N LEU A 95 -21.85 7.95 10.12
CA LEU A 95 -22.70 7.53 11.21
C LEU A 95 -24.07 8.21 11.17
N GLY A 96 -24.11 9.46 10.74
CA GLY A 96 -25.35 10.22 10.56
C GLY A 96 -26.14 9.79 9.31
N LYS A 97 -25.59 8.88 8.48
CA LYS A 97 -26.19 8.41 7.22
C LYS A 97 -26.65 9.57 6.34
N VAL A 98 -25.87 10.67 6.33
CA VAL A 98 -26.19 11.85 5.53
C VAL A 98 -26.01 11.48 4.06
N ASN A 99 -27.09 11.60 3.29
CA ASN A 99 -27.04 11.33 1.85
C ASN A 99 -26.40 12.52 1.13
N THR A 100 -25.12 12.41 0.80
CA THR A 100 -24.36 13.42 0.06
C THR A 100 -24.14 12.96 -1.37
N LYS A 101 -24.24 13.89 -2.33
CA LYS A 101 -23.91 13.61 -3.74
C LYS A 101 -22.42 13.41 -3.98
N LEU A 102 -21.59 13.86 -3.05
CA LEU A 102 -20.12 13.73 -3.12
C LEU A 102 -19.63 12.64 -2.15
N PRO A 103 -18.56 11.92 -2.48
CA PRO A 103 -17.93 10.98 -1.57
C PRO A 103 -17.53 11.66 -0.25
N ALA A 104 -17.85 11.05 0.88
CA ALA A 104 -17.57 11.61 2.20
C ALA A 104 -16.08 11.93 2.40
N ALA A 105 -15.19 11.09 1.86
CA ALA A 105 -13.75 11.31 1.89
C ALA A 105 -13.35 12.61 1.17
N LEU A 106 -13.96 12.91 0.01
CA LEU A 106 -13.70 14.14 -0.73
C LEU A 106 -14.12 15.36 0.08
N ILE A 107 -15.29 15.31 0.73
CA ILE A 107 -15.77 16.40 1.59
C ILE A 107 -14.81 16.63 2.74
N ALA A 108 -14.35 15.55 3.40
CA ALA A 108 -13.39 15.66 4.50
C ALA A 108 -12.04 16.24 4.06
N ILE A 109 -11.54 15.86 2.87
CA ILE A 109 -10.32 16.43 2.28
C ILE A 109 -10.48 17.94 2.02
N VAL A 110 -11.60 18.35 1.41
CA VAL A 110 -11.86 19.75 1.12
C VAL A 110 -11.95 20.58 2.41
N VAL A 111 -12.66 20.07 3.42
CA VAL A 111 -12.76 20.74 4.73
C VAL A 111 -11.39 20.81 5.40
N GLY A 112 -10.64 19.69 5.43
CA GLY A 112 -9.29 19.65 6.02
C GLY A 112 -8.33 20.61 5.31
N ALA A 113 -8.33 20.64 3.98
CA ALA A 113 -7.54 21.57 3.20
C ALA A 113 -7.92 23.04 3.50
N GLY A 114 -9.22 23.35 3.54
CA GLY A 114 -9.71 24.69 3.87
C GLY A 114 -9.23 25.15 5.26
N ILE A 115 -9.27 24.27 6.26
CA ILE A 115 -8.78 24.56 7.60
C ILE A 115 -7.26 24.73 7.61
N ALA A 116 -6.52 23.89 6.91
CA ALA A 116 -5.07 23.97 6.80
C ALA A 116 -4.61 25.28 6.17
N TRP A 117 -5.34 25.78 5.16
CA TRP A 117 -5.12 27.11 4.58
C TRP A 117 -5.48 28.23 5.56
N ALA A 118 -6.62 28.15 6.24
CA ALA A 118 -7.06 29.16 7.19
C ALA A 118 -6.13 29.28 8.40
N THR A 119 -5.52 28.16 8.83
CA THR A 119 -4.57 28.13 9.96
C THR A 119 -3.12 28.42 9.54
N GLY A 120 -2.83 28.68 8.26
CA GLY A 120 -1.50 28.90 7.75
C GLY A 120 -0.61 27.64 7.73
N SER A 121 -1.20 26.46 7.94
CA SER A 121 -0.46 25.19 7.88
C SER A 121 -0.11 24.77 6.44
N MET A 122 -0.77 25.37 5.45
CA MET A 122 -0.45 25.24 4.03
C MET A 122 -0.05 26.64 3.47
N SER A 123 0.96 26.66 2.60
CA SER A 123 1.43 27.85 1.92
C SER A 123 1.39 27.69 0.39
N PHE A 124 1.17 28.77 -0.33
CA PHE A 124 1.22 28.76 -1.80
C PHE A 124 2.63 28.46 -2.31
N THR A 125 3.67 28.89 -1.60
CA THR A 125 5.07 28.58 -1.97
C THR A 125 5.32 27.09 -2.04
N THR A 126 4.84 26.31 -1.05
CA THR A 126 4.97 24.85 -1.06
C THR A 126 4.26 24.22 -2.26
N VAL A 127 3.12 24.76 -2.66
CA VAL A 127 2.38 24.29 -3.84
C VAL A 127 3.11 24.62 -5.14
N THR A 128 3.61 25.86 -5.27
CA THR A 128 4.38 26.29 -6.47
C THR A 128 5.69 25.52 -6.61
N ASP A 129 6.40 25.28 -5.51
CA ASP A 129 7.63 24.51 -5.49
C ASP A 129 7.37 23.04 -5.87
N SER A 130 6.25 22.47 -5.39
CA SER A 130 5.82 21.13 -5.78
C SER A 130 5.44 21.03 -7.26
N LEU A 131 4.77 22.08 -7.79
CA LEU A 131 4.42 22.16 -9.22
C LEU A 131 5.67 22.31 -10.10
N ALA A 132 6.68 23.06 -9.65
CA ALA A 132 7.95 23.20 -10.36
C ALA A 132 8.71 21.86 -10.51
N ASN A 133 8.47 20.91 -9.61
CA ASN A 133 9.04 19.57 -9.66
C ASN A 133 8.20 18.57 -10.49
N LEU A 134 7.06 19.00 -11.06
CA LEU A 134 6.28 18.17 -11.97
C LEU A 134 7.01 18.03 -13.30
N ASN A 135 7.51 16.83 -13.55
CA ASN A 135 8.15 16.46 -14.80
C ASN A 135 7.48 15.23 -15.40
N PHE A 136 7.51 15.14 -16.71
CA PHE A 136 7.06 13.94 -17.40
C PHE A 136 8.20 12.94 -17.47
N TYR A 137 8.14 11.91 -16.64
CA TYR A 137 9.14 10.84 -16.61
C TYR A 137 8.69 9.67 -17.49
N ILE A 138 9.51 9.36 -18.49
CA ILE A 138 9.32 8.16 -19.31
C ILE A 138 9.91 6.98 -18.53
N PRO A 139 9.13 5.92 -18.26
CA PRO A 139 9.66 4.73 -17.59
C PRO A 139 10.78 4.10 -18.41
N ASN A 140 11.94 3.90 -17.80
CA ASN A 140 13.08 3.22 -18.40
C ASN A 140 13.22 1.82 -17.82
N PHE A 141 13.68 0.87 -18.65
CA PHE A 141 14.01 -0.46 -18.16
C PHE A 141 15.15 -0.42 -17.14
N THR A 142 14.95 -1.05 -16.00
CA THR A 142 15.85 -1.01 -14.84
C THR A 142 16.68 -2.30 -14.72
N PHE A 143 17.38 -2.71 -15.81
CA PHE A 143 18.25 -3.90 -15.75
C PHE A 143 19.37 -3.80 -14.71
N TRP A 144 19.72 -2.60 -14.26
CA TRP A 144 20.69 -2.36 -13.20
C TRP A 144 20.29 -2.99 -11.86
N ILE A 145 19.01 -3.38 -11.65
CA ILE A 145 18.59 -4.10 -10.43
C ILE A 145 19.32 -5.44 -10.28
N PHE A 146 19.77 -6.06 -11.35
CA PHE A 146 20.50 -7.32 -11.33
C PHE A 146 22.02 -7.15 -11.21
N SER A 147 22.53 -5.94 -10.96
CA SER A 147 23.96 -5.74 -10.69
C SER A 147 24.38 -6.39 -9.36
N GLY A 148 25.64 -6.87 -9.32
CA GLY A 148 26.16 -7.56 -8.14
C GLY A 148 26.06 -6.76 -6.85
N ASP A 149 26.29 -5.44 -6.94
CA ASP A 149 26.21 -4.53 -5.79
C ASP A 149 24.78 -4.44 -5.24
N VAL A 150 23.78 -4.36 -6.12
CA VAL A 150 22.37 -4.30 -5.70
C VAL A 150 21.94 -5.64 -5.09
N ILE A 151 22.35 -6.75 -5.71
CA ILE A 151 22.06 -8.09 -5.19
C ILE A 151 22.66 -8.27 -3.80
N SER A 152 23.96 -7.95 -3.62
CA SER A 152 24.64 -8.11 -2.34
C SER A 152 24.01 -7.28 -1.21
N ASN A 153 23.57 -6.05 -1.51
CA ASN A 153 22.86 -5.21 -0.56
C ASN A 153 21.40 -5.64 -0.31
N THR A 154 20.82 -6.47 -1.19
CA THR A 154 19.44 -7.00 -1.02
C THR A 154 19.41 -8.27 -0.20
N ILE A 155 20.46 -9.12 -0.27
CA ILE A 155 20.51 -10.42 0.42
C ILE A 155 20.16 -10.34 1.92
N PRO A 156 20.66 -9.39 2.72
CA PRO A 156 20.33 -9.30 4.15
C PRO A 156 18.83 -9.09 4.42
N PHE A 157 18.11 -8.53 3.45
CA PHE A 157 16.69 -8.22 3.58
C PHE A 157 15.76 -9.31 3.01
N LEU A 158 16.30 -10.38 2.39
CA LEU A 158 15.48 -11.46 1.84
C LEU A 158 14.47 -12.07 2.82
N PRO A 159 14.81 -12.33 4.10
CA PRO A 159 13.82 -12.84 5.04
C PRO A 159 12.62 -11.89 5.21
N ILE A 160 12.88 -10.60 5.28
CA ILE A 160 11.84 -9.57 5.38
C ILE A 160 10.99 -9.54 4.09
N VAL A 161 11.63 -9.57 2.92
CA VAL A 161 10.96 -9.61 1.61
C VAL A 161 10.01 -10.81 1.52
N ILE A 162 10.48 -12.00 1.90
CA ILE A 162 9.68 -13.23 1.85
C ILE A 162 8.47 -13.15 2.79
N VAL A 163 8.70 -12.76 4.05
CA VAL A 163 7.61 -12.68 5.05
C VAL A 163 6.54 -11.68 4.63
N PHE A 164 6.94 -10.50 4.17
CA PHE A 164 5.97 -9.50 3.73
C PHE A 164 5.25 -9.90 2.46
N SER A 165 5.94 -10.50 1.49
CA SER A 165 5.29 -10.97 0.27
C SER A 165 4.30 -12.08 0.54
N LEU A 166 4.59 -13.00 1.46
CA LEU A 166 3.63 -14.02 1.89
C LEU A 166 2.43 -13.41 2.61
N ASN A 167 2.65 -12.39 3.44
CA ASN A 167 1.56 -11.63 4.06
C ASN A 167 0.68 -10.94 3.01
N GLU A 168 1.26 -10.37 1.96
CA GLU A 168 0.52 -9.79 0.84
C GLU A 168 -0.28 -10.83 0.06
N VAL A 169 0.22 -12.08 -0.09
CA VAL A 169 -0.56 -13.18 -0.67
C VAL A 169 -1.80 -13.47 0.18
N ILE A 170 -1.66 -13.54 1.51
CA ILE A 170 -2.80 -13.78 2.41
C ILE A 170 -3.82 -12.65 2.29
N THR A 171 -3.36 -11.41 2.26
CA THR A 171 -4.25 -10.25 2.09
C THR A 171 -4.93 -10.25 0.72
N GLY A 172 -4.22 -10.66 -0.31
CA GLY A 172 -4.77 -10.83 -1.66
C GLY A 172 -5.85 -11.90 -1.73
N ILE A 173 -5.68 -13.03 -1.02
CA ILE A 173 -6.72 -14.07 -0.90
C ILE A 173 -7.99 -13.49 -0.24
N GLN A 174 -7.83 -12.71 0.83
CA GLN A 174 -8.95 -12.05 1.48
C GLN A 174 -9.69 -11.09 0.54
N ALA A 175 -8.95 -10.31 -0.24
CA ALA A 175 -9.55 -9.40 -1.21
C ALA A 175 -10.41 -10.16 -2.23
N VAL A 176 -9.92 -11.30 -2.72
CA VAL A 176 -10.66 -12.15 -3.66
C VAL A 176 -11.89 -12.78 -2.98
N GLU A 177 -11.77 -13.26 -1.74
CA GLU A 177 -12.93 -13.84 -1.04
C GLU A 177 -13.99 -12.76 -0.74
N GLN A 178 -13.59 -11.54 -0.37
CA GLN A 178 -14.51 -10.41 -0.25
C GLN A 178 -15.22 -10.08 -1.55
N ALA A 179 -14.51 -10.11 -2.69
CA ALA A 179 -15.12 -9.91 -3.99
C ALA A 179 -16.20 -10.97 -4.28
N LYS A 180 -15.92 -12.23 -3.98
CA LYS A 180 -16.88 -13.34 -4.13
C LYS A 180 -18.11 -13.16 -3.24
N GLU A 181 -17.93 -12.80 -1.97
CA GLU A 181 -19.03 -12.49 -1.03
C GLU A 181 -19.89 -11.33 -1.53
N CYS A 182 -19.28 -10.38 -2.26
CA CYS A 182 -20.01 -9.29 -2.89
C CYS A 182 -20.74 -9.67 -4.19
N GLY A 183 -20.60 -10.92 -4.64
CA GLY A 183 -21.31 -11.46 -5.81
C GLY A 183 -20.44 -11.61 -7.06
N ASP A 184 -19.15 -11.30 -6.99
CA ASP A 184 -18.22 -11.49 -8.09
C ASP A 184 -17.65 -12.91 -8.06
N THR A 185 -18.33 -13.83 -8.78
CA THR A 185 -17.97 -15.25 -8.81
C THR A 185 -17.07 -15.64 -9.98
N HIS A 186 -16.68 -14.67 -10.82
CA HIS A 186 -15.91 -14.93 -12.03
C HIS A 186 -14.42 -15.24 -11.78
N PHE A 187 -13.91 -14.93 -10.59
CA PHE A 187 -12.50 -15.11 -10.26
C PHE A 187 -12.23 -16.40 -9.48
N THR A 188 -11.22 -17.15 -9.94
CA THR A 188 -10.55 -18.14 -9.09
C THR A 188 -9.57 -17.41 -8.19
N THR A 189 -9.32 -17.91 -6.98
CA THR A 189 -8.40 -17.25 -6.01
C THR A 189 -6.98 -17.09 -6.56
N THR A 190 -6.50 -18.05 -7.34
CA THR A 190 -5.13 -18.09 -7.85
C THR A 190 -4.85 -17.07 -8.97
N LYS A 191 -5.79 -16.87 -9.91
CA LYS A 191 -5.56 -16.01 -11.09
C LYS A 191 -5.25 -14.55 -10.74
N PRO A 192 -6.04 -13.85 -9.91
CA PRO A 192 -5.73 -12.46 -9.52
C PRO A 192 -4.39 -12.33 -8.79
N LEU A 193 -4.04 -13.34 -7.97
CA LEU A 193 -2.77 -13.34 -7.24
C LEU A 193 -1.58 -13.47 -8.19
N VAL A 194 -1.65 -14.39 -9.14
CA VAL A 194 -0.58 -14.54 -10.16
C VAL A 194 -0.43 -13.27 -10.99
N LEU A 195 -1.55 -12.65 -11.39
CA LEU A 195 -1.53 -11.40 -12.13
C LEU A 195 -0.92 -10.26 -11.31
N ALA A 196 -1.26 -10.14 -10.03
CA ALA A 196 -0.70 -9.11 -9.14
C ALA A 196 0.82 -9.30 -8.96
N GLY A 197 1.27 -10.55 -8.76
CA GLY A 197 2.71 -10.86 -8.68
C GLY A 197 3.44 -10.54 -10.00
N ALA A 198 2.89 -10.93 -11.13
CA ALA A 198 3.46 -10.64 -12.45
C ALA A 198 3.50 -9.12 -12.73
N ALA A 199 2.42 -8.40 -12.42
CA ALA A 199 2.37 -6.95 -12.55
C ALA A 199 3.38 -6.25 -11.64
N SER A 200 3.60 -6.78 -10.42
CA SER A 200 4.64 -6.30 -9.50
C SER A 200 6.05 -6.48 -10.10
N MET A 201 6.34 -7.65 -10.66
CA MET A 201 7.63 -7.90 -11.32
C MET A 201 7.84 -7.00 -12.53
N VAL A 202 6.82 -6.87 -13.39
CA VAL A 202 6.88 -5.96 -14.55
C VAL A 202 7.04 -4.52 -14.07
N GLY A 203 6.28 -4.08 -13.07
CA GLY A 203 6.42 -2.75 -12.49
C GLY A 203 7.84 -2.48 -11.96
N ALA A 204 8.44 -3.46 -11.29
CA ALA A 204 9.82 -3.36 -10.81
C ALA A 204 10.83 -3.20 -11.95
N LEU A 205 10.63 -3.91 -13.08
CA LEU A 205 11.49 -3.74 -14.27
C LEU A 205 11.38 -2.35 -14.88
N PHE A 206 10.33 -1.61 -14.60
CA PHE A 206 10.17 -0.20 -14.98
C PHE A 206 10.47 0.77 -13.81
N GLY A 207 11.13 0.29 -12.76
CA GLY A 207 11.57 1.13 -11.63
C GLY A 207 10.51 1.41 -10.58
N ASN A 208 9.40 0.68 -10.57
CA ASN A 208 8.41 0.82 -9.51
C ASN A 208 8.84 0.02 -8.26
N PRO A 209 9.10 0.68 -7.12
CA PRO A 209 9.43 0.00 -5.87
C PRO A 209 8.20 -0.40 -5.06
N LEU A 210 6.99 -0.26 -5.61
CA LEU A 210 5.73 -0.45 -4.90
C LEU A 210 4.97 -1.66 -5.43
N ALA A 211 4.53 -2.53 -4.50
CA ALA A 211 3.75 -3.71 -4.81
C ALA A 211 2.39 -3.36 -5.43
N VAL A 212 1.98 -4.16 -6.39
CA VAL A 212 0.61 -4.14 -6.92
C VAL A 212 -0.26 -4.96 -5.98
N GLY A 213 -0.99 -4.28 -5.09
CA GLY A 213 -1.94 -4.91 -4.18
C GLY A 213 -3.30 -5.15 -4.83
N LEU A 214 -4.01 -6.20 -4.38
CA LEU A 214 -5.41 -6.38 -4.72
C LEU A 214 -6.29 -5.47 -3.86
N TYR A 215 -7.36 -4.96 -4.45
CA TYR A 215 -8.23 -3.99 -3.79
C TYR A 215 -9.17 -4.63 -2.77
N TRP A 216 -9.31 -4.05 -1.60
CA TRP A 216 -10.11 -4.53 -0.48
C TRP A 216 -11.43 -3.77 -0.26
N GLY A 217 -11.72 -2.81 -1.10
CA GLY A 217 -12.85 -1.92 -0.93
C GLY A 217 -14.17 -2.43 -1.49
N TYR A 218 -14.27 -3.69 -1.93
CA TYR A 218 -15.48 -4.26 -2.52
C TYR A 218 -16.76 -4.03 -1.70
N PRO A 219 -16.79 -4.25 -0.38
CA PRO A 219 -17.99 -3.97 0.41
C PRO A 219 -18.42 -2.51 0.40
N GLY A 220 -17.45 -1.59 0.30
CA GLY A 220 -17.70 -0.16 0.17
C GLY A 220 -18.33 0.19 -1.17
N TRP A 221 -17.78 -0.33 -2.27
CA TRP A 221 -18.31 -0.10 -3.60
C TRP A 221 -19.73 -0.67 -3.77
N LYS A 222 -19.96 -1.88 -3.27
CA LYS A 222 -21.29 -2.49 -3.27
C LYS A 222 -22.32 -1.63 -2.52
N LYS A 223 -21.94 -1.03 -1.39
CA LYS A 223 -22.82 -0.11 -0.65
C LYS A 223 -23.09 1.19 -1.40
N MET A 224 -22.20 1.61 -2.29
CA MET A 224 -22.37 2.79 -3.14
C MET A 224 -23.16 2.51 -4.43
N GLY A 225 -23.58 1.27 -4.67
CA GLY A 225 -24.44 0.89 -5.81
C GLY A 225 -23.66 0.61 -7.09
N SER A 226 -22.39 0.29 -7.01
CA SER A 226 -21.56 -0.16 -8.16
C SER A 226 -21.58 -1.67 -8.29
#